data_587097cc68ca2c3aa244211adea03cbe
#
_entry.id   587097cc68ca2c3aa244211adea03cbe
#
_cell.length_a   1.000
_cell.length_b   1.000
_cell.length_c   1.000
_cell.angle_alpha   90.00
_cell.angle_beta   90.00
_cell.angle_gamma   90.00
#
_symmetry.space_group_name_H-M   'P 1'
#
loop_
_entity.id
_entity.type
_entity.pdbx_description
1 polymer ?
#
loop_
_entity_poly.entity_id
_entity_poly.type
_entity_poly.pdbx_seq_one_letter_code
_entity_poly.pdbx_strand_id
1 'polypeptide(L)'
;MSVELLRKVSGSYARVGKRVLDVGAATGAVLLLSPVMLLAAAAVKASSRGPALFGQERPGKNGKPFTILKFRSMKIFEDSYDSAGNELTNDERVTPVGRVLRRTSIDELPQLVNVLKGDMSIVGPRPALQYQVDRYTDEQRQRLLVRPGITGLAQVSGRNSLSWEEKIRLDLEYVQSLSLLADLRIIFKTFSVVAAGGGLHFRRHDSLSEHHGALRQHIGEDV
;
A
#
# COMPACT_ATOMS: atom_id res chain seq x y z
N MET A 1 2.45 25.42 -6.38
CA MET A 1 2.61 24.28 -7.33
C MET A 1 3.24 24.80 -8.61
N SER A 2 4.39 24.26 -9.06
CA SER A 2 5.09 24.77 -10.25
C SER A 2 4.34 24.42 -11.54
N VAL A 3 4.42 25.30 -12.56
CA VAL A 3 3.84 25.06 -13.90
C VAL A 3 4.38 23.78 -14.54
N GLU A 4 5.66 23.49 -14.30
CA GLU A 4 6.31 22.26 -14.79
C GLU A 4 5.71 21.00 -14.20
N LEU A 5 5.41 20.97 -12.91
CA LEU A 5 4.76 19.84 -12.25
C LEU A 5 3.36 19.59 -12.83
N LEU A 6 2.57 20.66 -13.03
CA LEU A 6 1.27 20.56 -13.68
C LEU A 6 1.38 19.96 -15.08
N ARG A 7 2.38 20.39 -15.86
CA ARG A 7 2.62 19.86 -17.20
C ARG A 7 2.96 18.38 -17.19
N LYS A 8 3.75 17.90 -16.22
CA LYS A 8 4.12 16.46 -16.09
C LYS A 8 2.93 15.60 -15.70
N VAL A 9 2.19 15.96 -14.66
CA VAL A 9 1.02 15.19 -14.20
C VAL A 9 -0.19 15.27 -15.14
N SER A 10 -0.17 16.25 -16.06
CA SER A 10 -1.20 16.44 -17.11
C SER A 10 -0.75 16.02 -18.50
N GLY A 11 0.48 15.56 -18.67
CA GLY A 11 1.04 15.12 -19.95
C GLY A 11 0.33 13.90 -20.54
N SER A 12 0.49 13.65 -21.83
CA SER A 12 -0.14 12.53 -22.54
C SER A 12 0.19 11.19 -21.88
N TYR A 13 1.44 10.98 -21.44
CA TYR A 13 1.81 9.78 -20.71
C TYR A 13 1.02 9.66 -19.40
N ALA A 14 0.97 10.69 -18.57
CA ALA A 14 0.30 10.63 -17.27
C ALA A 14 -1.22 10.40 -17.39
N ARG A 15 -1.86 10.92 -18.44
CA ARG A 15 -3.31 10.79 -18.66
C ARG A 15 -3.71 9.47 -19.32
N VAL A 16 -3.03 9.08 -20.36
CA VAL A 16 -3.43 7.96 -21.22
C VAL A 16 -2.39 6.84 -21.21
N GLY A 17 -1.13 7.13 -21.56
CA GLY A 17 -0.09 6.11 -21.71
C GLY A 17 0.10 5.27 -20.44
N LYS A 18 0.18 5.94 -19.30
CA LYS A 18 0.29 5.26 -17.99
C LYS A 18 -0.92 4.37 -17.70
N ARG A 19 -2.13 4.82 -18.02
CA ARG A 19 -3.35 4.03 -17.80
C ARG A 19 -3.41 2.79 -18.68
N VAL A 20 -3.02 2.90 -19.93
CA VAL A 20 -2.93 1.76 -20.87
C VAL A 20 -1.93 0.73 -20.35
N LEU A 21 -0.76 1.20 -19.91
CA LEU A 21 0.28 0.35 -19.33
C LEU A 21 -0.20 -0.32 -18.02
N ASP A 22 -0.82 0.43 -17.11
CA ASP A 22 -1.38 -0.07 -15.86
C ASP A 22 -2.42 -1.17 -16.10
N VAL A 23 -3.38 -0.94 -17.01
CA VAL A 23 -4.43 -1.92 -17.32
C VAL A 23 -3.83 -3.16 -17.98
N GLY A 24 -2.96 -3.01 -18.96
CA GLY A 24 -2.31 -4.14 -19.64
C GLY A 24 -1.49 -4.98 -18.67
N ALA A 25 -0.63 -4.34 -17.86
CA ALA A 25 0.20 -5.03 -16.89
C ALA A 25 -0.65 -5.70 -15.78
N ALA A 26 -1.66 -5.02 -15.25
CA ALA A 26 -2.53 -5.58 -14.22
C ALA A 26 -3.37 -6.76 -14.75
N THR A 27 -3.89 -6.67 -15.98
CA THR A 27 -4.62 -7.78 -16.61
C THR A 27 -3.73 -9.00 -16.78
N GLY A 28 -2.54 -8.81 -17.38
CA GLY A 28 -1.57 -9.90 -17.54
C GLY A 28 -1.15 -10.51 -16.21
N ALA A 29 -0.89 -9.67 -15.19
CA ALA A 29 -0.55 -10.14 -13.85
C ALA A 29 -1.69 -10.91 -13.19
N VAL A 30 -2.94 -10.45 -13.28
CA VAL A 30 -4.10 -11.17 -12.73
C VAL A 30 -4.26 -12.52 -13.40
N LEU A 31 -4.18 -12.61 -14.73
CA LEU A 31 -4.29 -13.88 -15.45
C LEU A 31 -3.18 -14.85 -15.05
N LEU A 32 -1.93 -14.39 -15.02
CA LEU A 32 -0.77 -15.22 -14.69
C LEU A 32 -0.78 -15.67 -13.21
N LEU A 33 -1.14 -14.78 -12.29
CA LEU A 33 -1.06 -15.01 -10.84
C LEU A 33 -2.39 -15.49 -10.24
N SER A 34 -3.45 -15.65 -11.04
CA SER A 34 -4.75 -16.13 -10.55
C SER A 34 -4.67 -17.46 -9.79
N PRO A 35 -3.89 -18.50 -10.20
CA PRO A 35 -3.77 -19.73 -9.41
C PRO A 35 -3.16 -19.46 -8.03
N VAL A 36 -2.11 -18.62 -7.96
CA VAL A 36 -1.47 -18.23 -6.70
C VAL A 36 -2.44 -17.45 -5.82
N MET A 37 -3.22 -16.55 -6.40
CA MET A 37 -4.23 -15.78 -5.66
C MET A 37 -5.35 -16.68 -5.10
N LEU A 38 -5.80 -17.67 -5.85
CA LEU A 38 -6.80 -18.64 -5.39
C LEU A 38 -6.25 -19.49 -4.23
N LEU A 39 -5.02 -19.99 -4.36
CA LEU A 39 -4.35 -20.74 -3.29
C LEU A 39 -4.16 -19.90 -2.04
N ALA A 40 -3.74 -18.63 -2.19
CA ALA A 40 -3.61 -17.70 -1.07
C ALA A 40 -4.96 -17.45 -0.38
N ALA A 41 -6.03 -17.24 -1.16
CA ALA A 41 -7.38 -17.07 -0.62
C ALA A 41 -7.84 -18.29 0.18
N ALA A 42 -7.63 -19.51 -0.35
CA ALA A 42 -7.96 -20.76 0.32
C ALA A 42 -7.14 -20.93 1.61
N ALA A 43 -5.82 -20.67 1.57
CA ALA A 43 -4.95 -20.77 2.73
C ALA A 43 -5.36 -19.77 3.84
N VAL A 44 -5.71 -18.54 3.49
CA VAL A 44 -6.21 -17.54 4.46
C VAL A 44 -7.51 -18.02 5.10
N LYS A 45 -8.46 -18.53 4.31
CA LYS A 45 -9.75 -19.06 4.81
C LYS A 45 -9.55 -20.27 5.75
N ALA A 46 -8.61 -21.14 5.45
CA ALA A 46 -8.29 -22.30 6.26
C ALA A 46 -7.53 -21.94 7.56
N SER A 47 -6.76 -20.84 7.56
CA SER A 47 -5.88 -20.48 8.69
C SER A 47 -6.58 -19.73 9.82
N SER A 48 -7.68 -19.03 9.55
CA SER A 48 -8.40 -18.23 10.54
C SER A 48 -9.80 -17.84 10.08
N ARG A 49 -10.70 -17.54 11.03
CA ARG A 49 -12.08 -17.11 10.77
C ARG A 49 -12.12 -15.79 9.99
N GLY A 50 -13.19 -15.59 9.21
CA GLY A 50 -13.49 -14.33 8.51
C GLY A 50 -13.20 -14.37 7.01
N PRO A 51 -13.32 -13.22 6.28
CA PRO A 51 -13.15 -13.14 4.83
C PRO A 51 -11.68 -13.33 4.43
N ALA A 52 -11.43 -13.84 3.21
CA ALA A 52 -10.07 -13.97 2.68
C ALA A 52 -9.43 -12.61 2.35
N LEU A 53 -10.25 -11.65 1.94
CA LEU A 53 -9.82 -10.30 1.62
C LEU A 53 -10.05 -9.35 2.80
N PHE A 54 -9.15 -8.40 2.94
CA PHE A 54 -9.23 -7.26 3.83
C PHE A 54 -9.29 -5.98 2.99
N GLY A 55 -10.22 -5.09 3.33
CA GLY A 55 -10.34 -3.78 2.72
C GLY A 55 -10.09 -2.69 3.76
N GLN A 56 -9.36 -1.64 3.36
CA GLN A 56 -9.14 -0.47 4.19
C GLN A 56 -9.27 0.79 3.35
N GLU A 57 -9.99 1.78 3.86
CA GLU A 57 -10.08 3.07 3.19
C GLU A 57 -8.75 3.83 3.20
N ARG A 58 -8.42 4.43 2.08
CA ARG A 58 -7.21 5.21 1.87
C ARG A 58 -7.50 6.40 0.95
N PRO A 59 -6.85 7.54 1.16
CA PRO A 59 -6.87 8.64 0.20
C PRO A 59 -6.11 8.25 -1.07
N GLY A 60 -6.78 8.39 -2.20
CA GLY A 60 -6.25 8.18 -3.54
C GLY A 60 -5.85 9.47 -4.23
N LYS A 61 -5.93 9.48 -5.58
CA LYS A 61 -5.64 10.67 -6.38
C LYS A 61 -6.55 11.83 -6.00
N ASN A 62 -5.95 13.01 -5.80
CA ASN A 62 -6.61 14.24 -5.35
C ASN A 62 -7.34 14.09 -3.99
N GLY A 63 -6.88 13.17 -3.14
CA GLY A 63 -7.51 12.90 -1.85
C GLY A 63 -8.80 12.09 -1.90
N LYS A 64 -9.22 11.61 -3.10
CA LYS A 64 -10.47 10.86 -3.25
C LYS A 64 -10.37 9.52 -2.54
N PRO A 65 -11.25 9.18 -1.59
CA PRO A 65 -11.14 7.93 -0.85
C PRO A 65 -11.41 6.73 -1.76
N PHE A 66 -10.69 5.64 -1.50
CA PHE A 66 -10.92 4.34 -2.13
C PHE A 66 -10.59 3.22 -1.14
N THR A 67 -11.13 2.02 -1.36
CA THR A 67 -10.83 0.84 -0.53
C THR A 67 -9.67 0.07 -1.15
N ILE A 68 -8.50 0.10 -0.50
CA ILE A 68 -7.37 -0.77 -0.87
C ILE A 68 -7.67 -2.22 -0.49
N LEU A 69 -7.41 -3.14 -1.40
CA LEU A 69 -7.66 -4.58 -1.22
C LEU A 69 -6.36 -5.32 -0.92
N LYS A 70 -6.41 -6.23 0.07
CA LYS A 70 -5.30 -7.13 0.42
C LYS A 70 -5.83 -8.51 0.81
N PHE A 71 -5.00 -9.54 0.75
CA PHE A 71 -5.30 -10.76 1.50
C PHE A 71 -5.18 -10.48 3.00
N ARG A 72 -6.11 -11.01 3.78
CA ARG A 72 -6.07 -10.89 5.23
C ARG A 72 -4.89 -11.69 5.77
N SER A 73 -4.01 -11.00 6.48
CA SER A 73 -2.79 -11.56 7.07
C SER A 73 -2.81 -11.58 8.60
N MET A 74 -3.87 -11.03 9.19
CA MET A 74 -4.05 -10.93 10.65
C MET A 74 -5.37 -11.57 11.06
N LYS A 75 -5.48 -11.96 12.32
CA LYS A 75 -6.74 -12.37 12.95
C LYS A 75 -7.75 -11.23 12.88
N ILE A 76 -9.04 -11.56 12.82
CA ILE A 76 -10.12 -10.58 12.95
C ILE A 76 -10.15 -10.03 14.38
N PHE A 77 -10.88 -8.93 14.59
CA PHE A 77 -10.89 -8.24 15.88
C PHE A 77 -11.38 -9.14 17.00
N GLU A 78 -12.40 -9.94 16.76
CA GLU A 78 -12.99 -10.86 17.75
C GLU A 78 -12.00 -11.94 18.23
N ASP A 79 -11.04 -12.31 17.40
CA ASP A 79 -9.99 -13.29 17.73
C ASP A 79 -8.67 -12.60 18.18
N SER A 80 -8.71 -11.30 18.51
CA SER A 80 -7.53 -10.48 18.81
C SER A 80 -7.28 -10.31 20.30
N TYR A 81 -7.82 -11.21 21.12
CA TYR A 81 -7.60 -11.23 22.58
C TYR A 81 -6.95 -12.55 23.02
N ASP A 82 -6.16 -12.50 24.07
CA ASP A 82 -5.60 -13.69 24.72
C ASP A 82 -6.63 -14.34 25.68
N SER A 83 -6.25 -15.46 26.30
CA SER A 83 -7.11 -16.15 27.27
C SER A 83 -7.39 -15.38 28.55
N ALA A 84 -6.61 -14.34 28.84
CA ALA A 84 -6.78 -13.44 29.99
C ALA A 84 -7.60 -12.18 29.62
N GLY A 85 -8.03 -12.06 28.34
CA GLY A 85 -8.80 -10.92 27.85
C GLY A 85 -7.97 -9.70 27.47
N ASN A 86 -6.64 -9.82 27.39
CA ASN A 86 -5.77 -8.74 26.92
C ASN A 86 -5.74 -8.68 25.40
N GLU A 87 -5.69 -7.49 24.84
CA GLU A 87 -5.57 -7.32 23.39
C GLU A 87 -4.19 -7.78 22.91
N LEU A 88 -4.19 -8.64 21.89
CA LEU A 88 -2.97 -9.11 21.23
C LEU A 88 -2.28 -7.96 20.50
N THR A 89 -0.96 -7.94 20.59
CA THR A 89 -0.13 -7.04 19.78
C THR A 89 -0.34 -7.32 18.27
N ASN A 90 0.00 -6.36 17.43
CA ASN A 90 -0.11 -6.57 15.97
C ASN A 90 0.70 -7.78 15.48
N ASP A 91 1.86 -8.05 16.07
CA ASP A 91 2.69 -9.18 15.70
C ASP A 91 2.03 -10.52 16.08
N GLU A 92 1.37 -10.59 17.24
CA GLU A 92 0.63 -11.77 17.71
C GLU A 92 -0.65 -12.01 16.92
N ARG A 93 -1.24 -10.96 16.36
CA ARG A 93 -2.39 -11.05 15.46
C ARG A 93 -2.03 -11.60 14.08
N VAL A 94 -0.75 -11.50 13.66
CA VAL A 94 -0.32 -12.02 12.34
C VAL A 94 -0.38 -13.54 12.34
N THR A 95 -1.21 -14.11 11.46
CA THR A 95 -1.31 -15.57 11.29
C THR A 95 -0.05 -16.16 10.66
N PRO A 96 0.27 -17.47 10.87
CA PRO A 96 1.39 -18.10 10.18
C PRO A 96 1.31 -17.97 8.66
N VAL A 97 0.13 -18.16 8.06
CA VAL A 97 -0.12 -17.93 6.64
C VAL A 97 0.10 -16.46 6.29
N GLY A 98 -0.43 -15.54 7.09
CA GLY A 98 -0.25 -14.10 6.91
C GLY A 98 1.21 -13.67 6.91
N ARG A 99 2.05 -14.32 7.72
CA ARG A 99 3.51 -14.04 7.75
C ARG A 99 4.17 -14.43 6.44
N VAL A 100 3.81 -15.58 5.86
CA VAL A 100 4.31 -16.00 4.54
C VAL A 100 3.84 -15.03 3.46
N LEU A 101 2.55 -14.70 3.43
CA LEU A 101 1.98 -13.78 2.44
C LEU A 101 2.66 -12.40 2.47
N ARG A 102 2.88 -11.84 3.67
CA ARG A 102 3.61 -10.56 3.85
C ARG A 102 5.06 -10.66 3.40
N ARG A 103 5.75 -11.76 3.74
CA ARG A 103 7.16 -11.96 3.36
C ARG A 103 7.35 -12.03 1.84
N THR A 104 6.39 -12.63 1.15
CA THR A 104 6.39 -12.77 -0.32
C THR A 104 5.69 -11.63 -1.04
N SER A 105 5.09 -10.69 -0.32
CA SER A 105 4.21 -9.62 -0.84
C SER A 105 2.98 -10.14 -1.62
N ILE A 106 2.63 -11.41 -1.49
CA ILE A 106 1.43 -12.01 -2.08
C ILE A 106 0.16 -11.38 -1.49
N ASP A 107 0.22 -10.92 -0.23
CA ASP A 107 -0.89 -10.22 0.41
C ASP A 107 -1.33 -8.96 -0.34
N GLU A 108 -0.48 -8.35 -1.16
CA GLU A 108 -0.78 -7.14 -1.92
C GLU A 108 -1.31 -7.41 -3.34
N LEU A 109 -1.31 -8.65 -3.84
CA LEU A 109 -1.81 -8.98 -5.18
C LEU A 109 -3.26 -8.56 -5.44
N PRO A 110 -4.20 -8.59 -4.48
CA PRO A 110 -5.56 -8.08 -4.72
C PRO A 110 -5.62 -6.58 -5.10
N GLN A 111 -4.58 -5.79 -4.85
CA GLN A 111 -4.49 -4.41 -5.31
C GLN A 111 -4.47 -4.29 -6.85
N LEU A 112 -4.13 -5.36 -7.57
CA LEU A 112 -4.27 -5.40 -9.04
C LEU A 112 -5.72 -5.10 -9.47
N VAL A 113 -6.71 -5.51 -8.67
CA VAL A 113 -8.12 -5.14 -8.89
C VAL A 113 -8.34 -3.64 -8.71
N ASN A 114 -7.69 -3.00 -7.73
CA ASN A 114 -7.73 -1.54 -7.58
C ASN A 114 -7.08 -0.83 -8.79
N VAL A 115 -6.01 -1.40 -9.35
CA VAL A 115 -5.42 -0.87 -10.59
C VAL A 115 -6.41 -0.98 -11.75
N LEU A 116 -7.06 -2.14 -11.94
CA LEU A 116 -8.07 -2.32 -12.99
C LEU A 116 -9.27 -1.40 -12.84
N LYS A 117 -9.71 -1.14 -11.60
CA LYS A 117 -10.78 -0.17 -11.32
C LYS A 117 -10.35 1.28 -11.59
N GLY A 118 -9.06 1.59 -11.53
CA GLY A 118 -8.51 2.93 -11.72
C GLY A 118 -8.30 3.72 -10.43
N ASP A 119 -8.45 3.08 -9.28
CA ASP A 119 -8.14 3.67 -7.97
C ASP A 119 -6.63 3.79 -7.76
N MET A 120 -5.88 2.80 -8.28
CA MET A 120 -4.43 2.69 -8.17
C MET A 120 -3.75 2.60 -9.53
N SER A 121 -2.43 2.64 -9.50
CA SER A 121 -1.48 2.40 -10.59
C SER A 121 -0.52 1.28 -10.19
N ILE A 122 0.16 0.65 -11.15
CA ILE A 122 1.27 -0.26 -10.84
C ILE A 122 2.37 0.51 -10.10
N VAL A 123 2.78 1.68 -10.63
CA VAL A 123 3.84 2.52 -10.07
C VAL A 123 3.25 3.84 -9.58
N GLY A 124 3.55 4.20 -8.33
CA GLY A 124 3.13 5.46 -7.72
C GLY A 124 3.51 5.56 -6.26
N PRO A 125 3.26 6.70 -5.62
CA PRO A 125 3.40 6.85 -4.17
C PRO A 125 2.56 5.80 -3.42
N ARG A 126 3.11 5.22 -2.34
CA ARG A 126 2.33 4.27 -1.52
C ARG A 126 1.15 4.99 -0.85
N PRO A 127 -0.08 4.40 -0.87
CA PRO A 127 -1.23 5.02 -0.22
C PRO A 127 -1.00 5.19 1.27
N ALA A 128 -1.10 6.42 1.76
CA ALA A 128 -0.99 6.76 3.18
C ALA A 128 -2.32 6.53 3.92
N LEU A 129 -2.32 6.62 5.24
CA LEU A 129 -3.53 6.67 6.06
C LEU A 129 -4.11 8.08 6.05
N GLN A 130 -5.43 8.22 6.23
CA GLN A 130 -6.08 9.54 6.21
C GLN A 130 -5.45 10.50 7.22
N TYR A 131 -5.27 10.08 8.48
CA TYR A 131 -4.67 10.91 9.53
C TYR A 131 -3.24 11.39 9.20
N GLN A 132 -2.51 10.66 8.35
CA GLN A 132 -1.19 11.08 7.86
C GLN A 132 -1.34 12.17 6.81
N VAL A 133 -2.31 12.02 5.90
CA VAL A 133 -2.60 13.01 4.84
C VAL A 133 -3.12 14.32 5.44
N ASP A 134 -3.87 14.26 6.52
CA ASP A 134 -4.39 15.45 7.22
C ASP A 134 -3.27 16.34 7.76
N ARG A 135 -2.12 15.74 8.10
CA ARG A 135 -0.91 16.42 8.58
C ARG A 135 0.06 16.86 7.46
N TYR A 136 -0.27 16.62 6.18
CA TYR A 136 0.62 16.99 5.09
C TYR A 136 0.70 18.50 4.91
N THR A 137 1.93 18.99 4.69
CA THR A 137 2.15 20.33 4.15
C THR A 137 1.63 20.42 2.70
N ASP A 138 1.47 21.63 2.18
CA ASP A 138 1.06 21.85 0.79
C ASP A 138 2.03 21.20 -0.22
N GLU A 139 3.32 21.15 0.10
CA GLU A 139 4.30 20.46 -0.71
C GLU A 139 4.07 18.95 -0.68
N GLN A 140 3.90 18.36 0.50
CA GLN A 140 3.66 16.95 0.67
C GLN A 140 2.36 16.46 0.02
N ARG A 141 1.33 17.32 -0.04
CA ARG A 141 0.06 17.05 -0.75
C ARG A 141 0.25 16.82 -2.25
N GLN A 142 1.35 17.29 -2.85
CA GLN A 142 1.64 17.05 -4.27
C GLN A 142 1.75 15.56 -4.61
N ARG A 143 2.09 14.68 -3.66
CA ARG A 143 2.09 13.23 -3.88
C ARG A 143 0.69 12.66 -4.22
N LEU A 144 -0.38 13.38 -3.89
CA LEU A 144 -1.76 13.00 -4.21
C LEU A 144 -2.18 13.41 -5.64
N LEU A 145 -1.36 14.13 -6.38
CA LEU A 145 -1.67 14.52 -7.77
C LEU A 145 -1.70 13.34 -8.75
N VAL A 146 -1.10 12.22 -8.35
CA VAL A 146 -1.08 10.98 -9.13
C VAL A 146 -1.82 9.85 -8.40
N ARG A 147 -2.15 8.77 -9.11
CA ARG A 147 -2.72 7.58 -8.46
C ARG A 147 -1.67 6.93 -7.55
N PRO A 148 -2.06 6.45 -6.36
CA PRO A 148 -1.17 5.65 -5.53
C PRO A 148 -0.77 4.36 -6.25
N GLY A 149 0.44 3.85 -5.94
CA GLY A 149 1.02 2.68 -6.60
C GLY A 149 1.05 1.43 -5.71
N ILE A 150 1.05 0.26 -6.36
CA ILE A 150 1.40 -1.02 -5.70
C ILE A 150 2.90 -0.97 -5.36
N THR A 151 3.73 -0.53 -6.30
CA THR A 151 5.15 -0.22 -6.08
C THR A 151 5.43 1.25 -6.36
N GLY A 152 6.62 1.73 -6.01
CA GLY A 152 7.03 3.11 -6.21
C GLY A 152 8.48 3.35 -5.84
N LEU A 153 8.95 4.57 -6.06
CA LEU A 153 10.36 4.91 -5.85
C LEU A 153 10.78 4.68 -4.40
N ALA A 154 9.99 5.08 -3.42
CA ALA A 154 10.28 4.84 -2.01
C ALA A 154 10.32 3.34 -1.67
N GLN A 155 9.39 2.53 -2.24
CA GLN A 155 9.34 1.09 -1.98
C GLN A 155 10.58 0.36 -2.52
N VAL A 156 11.17 0.79 -3.65
CA VAL A 156 12.35 0.15 -4.23
C VAL A 156 13.68 0.73 -3.76
N SER A 157 13.66 1.87 -3.02
CA SER A 157 14.87 2.56 -2.55
C SER A 157 15.25 2.23 -1.11
N GLY A 158 14.38 1.63 -0.31
CA GLY A 158 14.71 1.31 1.08
C GLY A 158 13.52 0.80 1.91
N ARG A 159 12.27 0.92 1.40
CA ARG A 159 11.06 0.41 2.09
C ARG A 159 10.98 0.88 3.55
N ASN A 160 11.04 -0.10 4.48
CA ASN A 160 10.88 0.14 5.92
C ASN A 160 12.14 0.72 6.59
N SER A 161 13.30 0.74 5.91
CA SER A 161 14.51 1.38 6.47
C SER A 161 14.51 2.90 6.28
N LEU A 162 13.64 3.43 5.43
CA LEU A 162 13.52 4.87 5.20
C LEU A 162 12.68 5.53 6.29
N SER A 163 13.08 6.73 6.71
CA SER A 163 12.25 7.59 7.54
C SER A 163 10.98 8.03 6.79
N TRP A 164 10.04 8.59 7.53
CA TRP A 164 8.82 9.13 6.93
C TRP A 164 9.13 10.25 5.93
N GLU A 165 10.02 11.16 6.30
CA GLU A 165 10.46 12.29 5.48
C GLU A 165 11.13 11.82 4.19
N GLU A 166 11.99 10.81 4.28
CA GLU A 166 12.64 10.21 3.11
C GLU A 166 11.65 9.56 2.16
N LYS A 167 10.65 8.84 2.69
CA LYS A 167 9.56 8.27 1.87
C LYS A 167 8.80 9.35 1.11
N ILE A 168 8.43 10.43 1.80
CA ILE A 168 7.72 11.56 1.16
C ILE A 168 8.60 12.22 0.11
N ARG A 169 9.88 12.48 0.41
CA ARG A 169 10.82 13.08 -0.54
C ARG A 169 10.93 12.24 -1.83
N LEU A 170 11.09 10.93 -1.71
CA LEU A 170 11.16 10.02 -2.86
C LEU A 170 9.84 9.95 -3.63
N ASP A 171 8.71 10.01 -2.94
CA ASP A 171 7.40 10.06 -3.58
C ASP A 171 7.20 11.36 -4.37
N LEU A 172 7.66 12.50 -3.84
CA LEU A 172 7.64 13.79 -4.55
C LEU A 172 8.60 13.79 -5.76
N GLU A 173 9.80 13.22 -5.60
CA GLU A 173 10.76 13.03 -6.69
C GLU A 173 10.14 12.21 -7.84
N TYR A 174 9.45 11.13 -7.51
CA TYR A 174 8.72 10.35 -8.51
C TYR A 174 7.65 11.19 -9.23
N VAL A 175 6.82 11.93 -8.50
CA VAL A 175 5.78 12.78 -9.10
C VAL A 175 6.38 13.83 -10.04
N GLN A 176 7.53 14.40 -9.67
CA GLN A 176 8.26 15.38 -10.47
C GLN A 176 8.96 14.76 -11.69
N SER A 177 9.35 13.48 -11.62
CA SER A 177 10.06 12.78 -12.70
C SER A 177 9.16 11.82 -13.49
N LEU A 178 7.83 11.92 -13.32
CA LEU A 178 6.85 11.02 -13.92
C LEU A 178 7.08 10.83 -15.42
N SER A 179 7.42 9.61 -15.82
CA SER A 179 7.67 9.23 -17.21
C SER A 179 7.60 7.71 -17.38
N LEU A 180 7.42 7.23 -18.62
CA LEU A 180 7.46 5.80 -18.95
C LEU A 180 8.78 5.16 -18.48
N LEU A 181 9.90 5.83 -18.71
CA LEU A 181 11.21 5.30 -18.33
C LEU A 181 11.37 5.19 -16.81
N ALA A 182 10.86 6.15 -16.04
CA ALA A 182 10.83 6.09 -14.58
C ALA A 182 10.00 4.89 -14.10
N ASP A 183 8.81 4.69 -14.65
CA ASP A 183 7.94 3.57 -14.31
C ASP A 183 8.61 2.22 -14.63
N LEU A 184 9.19 2.05 -15.81
CA LEU A 184 9.89 0.83 -16.18
C LEU A 184 11.07 0.54 -15.25
N ARG A 185 11.89 1.55 -14.92
CA ARG A 185 13.01 1.40 -13.98
C ARG A 185 12.53 0.93 -12.60
N ILE A 186 11.42 1.49 -12.09
CA ILE A 186 10.86 1.10 -10.80
C ILE A 186 10.31 -0.33 -10.86
N ILE A 187 9.63 -0.72 -11.94
CA ILE A 187 9.13 -2.08 -12.15
C ILE A 187 10.29 -3.08 -12.12
N PHE A 188 11.36 -2.84 -12.90
CA PHE A 188 12.53 -3.73 -12.90
C PHE A 188 13.20 -3.83 -11.51
N LYS A 189 13.37 -2.70 -10.82
CA LYS A 189 13.89 -2.71 -9.44
C LYS A 189 12.97 -3.48 -8.50
N THR A 190 11.66 -3.42 -8.67
CA THR A 190 10.70 -4.17 -7.85
C THR A 190 10.95 -5.67 -7.94
N PHE A 191 11.13 -6.21 -9.15
CA PHE A 191 11.46 -7.64 -9.30
C PHE A 191 12.75 -8.02 -8.58
N SER A 192 13.80 -7.22 -8.71
CA SER A 192 15.08 -7.45 -8.03
C SER A 192 14.93 -7.44 -6.50
N VAL A 193 14.17 -6.48 -5.96
CA VAL A 193 13.94 -6.34 -4.53
C VAL A 193 13.07 -7.48 -3.97
N VAL A 194 12.05 -7.93 -4.71
CA VAL A 194 11.21 -9.07 -4.32
C VAL A 194 12.02 -10.36 -4.38
N ALA A 195 12.80 -10.59 -5.43
CA ALA A 195 13.64 -11.78 -5.59
C ALA A 195 14.75 -11.88 -4.53
N ALA A 196 15.31 -10.75 -4.08
CA ALA A 196 16.30 -10.70 -3.02
C ALA A 196 15.71 -10.98 -1.60
N GLY A 197 14.43 -11.32 -1.50
CA GLY A 197 13.77 -11.58 -0.22
C GLY A 197 13.65 -10.34 0.67
N GLY A 198 13.83 -9.15 0.10
CA GLY A 198 13.73 -7.85 0.79
C GLY A 198 12.34 -7.51 1.33
N GLY A 199 11.49 -8.52 1.46
CA GLY A 199 10.10 -8.36 1.87
C GLY A 199 9.86 -7.98 3.32
N LEU A 200 10.75 -8.32 4.26
CA LEU A 200 10.47 -8.07 5.67
C LEU A 200 11.75 -7.99 6.49
N HIS A 201 12.31 -6.80 6.62
CA HIS A 201 12.85 -6.44 7.92
C HIS A 201 11.72 -5.74 8.68
N PHE A 202 11.02 -6.49 9.52
CA PHE A 202 10.26 -5.95 10.62
C PHE A 202 11.25 -5.24 11.57
N ARG A 203 11.61 -4.00 11.29
CA ARG A 203 12.12 -3.15 12.34
C ARG A 203 10.93 -2.73 13.19
N ARG A 204 10.97 -3.13 14.42
CA ARG A 204 10.16 -2.82 15.58
C ARG A 204 10.16 -1.31 15.89
N HIS A 205 9.83 -0.45 14.92
CA HIS A 205 9.81 0.99 15.13
C HIS A 205 8.81 1.69 14.20
N ASP A 206 7.52 1.34 14.36
CA ASP A 206 6.47 2.32 14.12
C ASP A 206 5.45 2.09 15.24
N SER A 207 5.58 2.90 16.22
CA SER A 207 4.85 2.94 17.45
C SER A 207 3.35 3.10 17.20
N LEU A 208 2.63 1.99 17.29
CA LEU A 208 1.19 2.02 17.48
C LEU A 208 0.79 2.60 18.85
N SER A 209 1.76 2.87 19.73
CA SER A 209 1.54 3.63 20.95
C SER A 209 0.97 5.04 20.69
N GLU A 210 1.25 5.65 19.53
CA GLU A 210 0.63 6.91 19.13
C GLU A 210 -0.81 6.73 18.62
N HIS A 211 -1.15 5.54 18.09
CA HIS A 211 -2.48 5.30 17.52
C HIS A 211 -3.55 5.07 18.61
N HIS A 212 -3.19 4.42 19.70
CA HIS A 212 -4.09 4.20 20.83
C HIS A 212 -4.34 5.50 21.65
N GLY A 213 -3.40 6.43 21.66
CA GLY A 213 -3.58 7.75 22.26
C GLY A 213 -4.59 8.61 21.51
N ALA A 214 -4.54 8.61 20.18
CA ALA A 214 -5.44 9.42 19.37
C ALA A 214 -6.88 8.89 19.32
N LEU A 215 -7.07 7.56 19.34
CA LEU A 215 -8.41 6.96 19.40
C LEU A 215 -9.08 7.13 20.78
N ARG A 216 -8.33 7.07 21.88
CA ARG A 216 -8.87 7.32 23.24
C ARG A 216 -9.28 8.78 23.45
N GLN A 217 -8.61 9.74 22.80
CA GLN A 217 -9.01 11.14 22.87
C GLN A 217 -10.29 11.45 22.08
N HIS A 218 -10.61 10.68 21.03
CA HIS A 218 -11.84 10.88 20.24
C HIS A 218 -13.07 10.14 20.80
N ILE A 219 -12.89 9.16 21.70
CA ILE A 219 -14.01 8.41 22.32
C ILE A 219 -14.29 8.89 23.75
N GLY A 220 -13.43 9.74 24.32
CA GLY A 220 -13.51 10.20 25.71
C GLY A 220 -14.20 11.53 25.95
N GLU A 221 -14.72 12.20 24.93
CA GLU A 221 -15.40 13.51 25.10
C GLU A 221 -16.93 13.48 24.95
N ASP A 222 -17.55 12.29 24.84
CA ASP A 222 -19.01 12.15 24.82
C ASP A 222 -19.50 11.11 25.85
N VAL A 223 -19.24 11.34 27.14
CA VAL A 223 -20.01 10.77 28.25
C VAL A 223 -20.07 11.78 29.39
#